data_eb2dcfe2fa7bf326d4c467b9514acd95
#
_entry.id   eb2dcfe2fa7bf326d4c467b9514acd95
#
_cell.length_a   1.000
_cell.length_b   1.000
_cell.length_c   1.000
_cell.angle_alpha   90.00
_cell.angle_beta   90.00
_cell.angle_gamma   90.00
#
_symmetry.space_group_name_H-M   'P 1'
#
loop_
_entity.id
_entity.type
_entity.pdbx_description
1 polymer ?
#
loop_
_entity_poly.entity_id
_entity_poly.type
_entity_poly.pdbx_seq_one_letter_code
_entity_poly.pdbx_strand_id
1 'polypeptide(L)'
;MAQLGDLARAKLLLRRAARAFGPREAVARARCAVAEAEIALVSRDLNWPAKTLDTASDALERHGDHANAAHARYLKTRYFLLIGRLDEAERLLEGFNFSALPPASQAAHELVAAGIAMRRLRIKAARESLGRAERAARQARIPPLVAEVESAALVLDTPAARLVARGRERLLRLDDIETLLASKAALIVDACRHVVCHASKMISLERRPVLFELARALAEAWPGDVSRATLHSRAFRARHADESHRARLRVEIGRLRKALSAAAGIGATKDGFTLVPLRARDVAVLAPPTDEAHATVLALLADGEAWSTSALALAVGASQRTVQRALRSLR
;
A
#
# COMPACT_ATOMS: atom_id res chain seq x y z
N MET A 1 -4.09 3.26 31.41
CA MET A 1 -2.74 2.81 31.06
C MET A 1 -2.47 3.02 29.56
N ALA A 2 -3.25 2.40 28.67
CA ALA A 2 -3.04 2.60 27.21
C ALA A 2 -3.15 4.08 26.81
N GLN A 3 -4.15 4.78 27.27
CA GLN A 3 -4.34 6.22 27.05
C GLN A 3 -3.22 7.12 27.63
N LEU A 4 -2.47 6.58 28.60
CA LEU A 4 -1.30 7.25 29.20
C LEU A 4 0.03 6.84 28.53
N GLY A 5 -0.03 6.08 27.43
CA GLY A 5 1.15 5.64 26.69
C GLY A 5 1.84 4.38 27.25
N ASP A 6 1.43 3.84 28.38
CA ASP A 6 2.00 2.61 28.95
C ASP A 6 1.32 1.35 28.34
N LEU A 7 1.59 1.11 27.07
CA LEU A 7 1.00 0.02 26.30
C LEU A 7 1.42 -1.37 26.83
N ALA A 8 2.65 -1.50 27.30
CA ALA A 8 3.16 -2.77 27.81
C ALA A 8 2.41 -3.20 29.07
N ARG A 9 2.22 -2.28 30.01
CA ARG A 9 1.46 -2.52 31.25
C ARG A 9 -0.02 -2.77 30.97
N ALA A 10 -0.61 -1.99 30.03
CA ALA A 10 -1.99 -2.19 29.61
C ALA A 10 -2.21 -3.61 29.05
N LYS A 11 -1.32 -4.08 28.16
CA LYS A 11 -1.34 -5.44 27.60
C LYS A 11 -1.22 -6.52 28.67
N LEU A 12 -0.34 -6.33 29.66
CA LEU A 12 -0.19 -7.26 30.78
C LEU A 12 -1.46 -7.35 31.64
N LEU A 13 -2.06 -6.20 31.94
CA LEU A 13 -3.30 -6.14 32.75
C LEU A 13 -4.48 -6.79 32.02
N LEU A 14 -4.64 -6.54 30.72
CA LEU A 14 -5.67 -7.20 29.92
C LEU A 14 -5.53 -8.71 29.87
N ARG A 15 -4.30 -9.21 29.71
CA ARG A 15 -4.03 -10.67 29.74
C ARG A 15 -4.34 -11.29 31.09
N ARG A 16 -4.05 -10.60 32.18
CA ARG A 16 -4.42 -11.05 33.54
C ARG A 16 -5.95 -11.08 33.71
N ALA A 17 -6.64 -10.02 33.29
CA ALA A 17 -8.10 -9.94 33.32
C ALA A 17 -8.74 -11.06 32.48
N ALA A 18 -8.29 -11.27 31.25
CA ALA A 18 -8.80 -12.32 30.36
C ALA A 18 -8.63 -13.73 30.92
N ARG A 19 -7.56 -13.97 31.68
CA ARG A 19 -7.33 -15.27 32.37
C ARG A 19 -8.18 -15.43 33.63
N ALA A 20 -8.53 -14.33 34.29
CA ALA A 20 -9.36 -14.34 35.49
C ALA A 20 -10.84 -14.64 35.17
N PHE A 21 -11.29 -14.28 33.96
CA PHE A 21 -12.65 -14.55 33.52
C PHE A 21 -12.86 -16.04 33.18
N GLY A 22 -13.90 -16.65 33.77
CA GLY A 22 -14.29 -18.04 33.53
C GLY A 22 -14.98 -18.25 32.16
N PRO A 23 -15.28 -19.52 31.82
CA PRO A 23 -15.96 -19.86 30.56
C PRO A 23 -17.33 -19.16 30.37
N ARG A 24 -18.02 -18.90 31.50
CA ARG A 24 -19.35 -18.24 31.49
C ARG A 24 -19.29 -16.73 31.20
N GLU A 25 -18.12 -16.11 31.30
CA GLU A 25 -17.92 -14.68 31.11
C GLU A 25 -17.44 -14.35 29.69
N ALA A 26 -18.12 -14.91 28.69
CA ALA A 26 -17.74 -14.79 27.26
C ALA A 26 -17.64 -13.35 26.79
N VAL A 27 -18.56 -12.48 27.21
CA VAL A 27 -18.57 -11.04 26.84
C VAL A 27 -17.34 -10.32 27.40
N ALA A 28 -17.00 -10.54 28.67
CA ALA A 28 -15.85 -9.90 29.29
C ALA A 28 -14.53 -10.32 28.61
N ARG A 29 -14.40 -11.60 28.29
CA ARG A 29 -13.23 -12.10 27.54
C ARG A 29 -13.17 -11.54 26.13
N ALA A 30 -14.31 -11.43 25.43
CA ALA A 30 -14.38 -10.84 24.11
C ALA A 30 -13.97 -9.35 24.13
N ARG A 31 -14.43 -8.59 25.11
CA ARG A 31 -14.00 -7.19 25.32
C ARG A 31 -12.50 -7.07 25.58
N CYS A 32 -11.92 -7.98 26.37
CA CYS A 32 -10.48 -8.03 26.58
C CYS A 32 -9.70 -8.29 25.26
N ALA A 33 -10.20 -9.22 24.43
CA ALA A 33 -9.59 -9.51 23.13
C ALA A 33 -9.64 -8.30 22.17
N VAL A 34 -10.76 -7.58 22.15
CA VAL A 34 -10.91 -6.33 21.37
C VAL A 34 -9.92 -5.27 21.86
N ALA A 35 -9.82 -5.03 23.15
CA ALA A 35 -8.88 -4.07 23.73
C ALA A 35 -7.42 -4.49 23.50
N GLU A 36 -7.09 -5.78 23.53
CA GLU A 36 -5.74 -6.27 23.20
C GLU A 36 -5.40 -6.03 21.74
N ALA A 37 -6.36 -6.22 20.82
CA ALA A 37 -6.21 -5.92 19.40
C ALA A 37 -5.98 -4.43 19.15
N GLU A 38 -6.73 -3.58 19.84
CA GLU A 38 -6.55 -2.12 19.75
C GLU A 38 -5.14 -1.70 20.16
N ILE A 39 -4.64 -2.21 21.29
CA ILE A 39 -3.27 -1.97 21.75
C ILE A 39 -2.25 -2.52 20.72
N ALA A 40 -2.50 -3.68 20.14
CA ALA A 40 -1.62 -4.27 19.13
C ALA A 40 -1.53 -3.37 17.88
N LEU A 41 -2.65 -2.84 17.42
CA LEU A 41 -2.67 -1.92 16.27
C LEU A 41 -2.00 -0.58 16.57
N VAL A 42 -2.22 0.02 17.73
CA VAL A 42 -1.55 1.25 18.16
C VAL A 42 -0.05 1.04 18.29
N SER A 43 0.38 -0.09 18.83
CA SER A 43 1.81 -0.45 18.94
C SER A 43 2.40 -1.04 17.66
N ARG A 44 1.66 -1.04 16.54
CA ARG A 44 2.07 -1.67 15.26
C ARG A 44 2.55 -3.13 15.42
N ASP A 45 1.98 -3.86 16.38
CA ASP A 45 2.19 -5.31 16.53
C ASP A 45 1.26 -6.08 15.59
N LEU A 46 1.63 -6.14 14.31
CA LEU A 46 0.83 -6.77 13.25
C LEU A 46 0.94 -8.32 13.24
N ASN A 47 1.71 -8.91 14.13
CA ASN A 47 1.76 -10.37 14.31
C ASN A 47 0.66 -10.91 15.24
N TRP A 48 -0.17 -10.01 15.80
CA TRP A 48 -1.29 -10.39 16.62
C TRP A 48 -2.33 -11.20 15.80
N PRO A 49 -2.91 -12.29 16.35
CA PRO A 49 -3.79 -13.18 15.60
C PRO A 49 -5.16 -12.52 15.34
N ALA A 50 -5.31 -11.84 14.21
CA ALA A 50 -6.53 -11.13 13.84
C ALA A 50 -7.81 -12.00 13.82
N LYS A 51 -7.68 -13.33 13.67
CA LYS A 51 -8.81 -14.28 13.80
C LYS A 51 -9.49 -14.25 15.16
N THR A 52 -8.79 -13.83 16.21
CA THR A 52 -9.37 -13.68 17.55
C THR A 52 -10.50 -12.65 17.57
N LEU A 53 -10.44 -11.64 16.68
CA LEU A 53 -11.52 -10.66 16.53
C LEU A 53 -12.81 -11.26 15.98
N ASP A 54 -12.76 -12.30 15.15
CA ASP A 54 -13.96 -12.97 14.64
C ASP A 54 -14.73 -13.61 15.78
N THR A 55 -14.04 -14.43 16.58
CA THR A 55 -14.63 -15.08 17.76
C THR A 55 -15.15 -14.07 18.77
N ALA A 56 -14.43 -12.95 18.97
CA ALA A 56 -14.85 -11.90 19.88
C ALA A 56 -16.09 -11.17 19.34
N SER A 57 -16.11 -10.81 18.08
CA SER A 57 -17.25 -10.15 17.43
C SER A 57 -18.51 -11.01 17.50
N ASP A 58 -18.42 -12.31 17.17
CA ASP A 58 -19.54 -13.24 17.23
C ASP A 58 -20.07 -13.40 18.66
N ALA A 59 -19.19 -13.42 19.65
CA ALA A 59 -19.60 -13.51 21.06
C ALA A 59 -20.34 -12.23 21.50
N LEU A 60 -19.83 -11.06 21.13
CA LEU A 60 -20.42 -9.76 21.44
C LEU A 60 -21.78 -9.59 20.77
N GLU A 61 -21.90 -9.92 19.48
CA GLU A 61 -23.18 -9.88 18.73
C GLU A 61 -24.24 -10.75 19.38
N ARG A 62 -23.91 -12.01 19.70
CA ARG A 62 -24.87 -12.94 20.35
C ARG A 62 -25.36 -12.49 21.71
N HIS A 63 -24.64 -11.62 22.39
CA HIS A 63 -25.00 -11.08 23.70
C HIS A 63 -25.52 -9.62 23.62
N GLY A 64 -25.79 -9.10 22.42
CA GLY A 64 -26.34 -7.75 22.22
C GLY A 64 -25.34 -6.60 22.42
N ASP A 65 -24.04 -6.88 22.53
CA ASP A 65 -23.01 -5.85 22.64
C ASP A 65 -22.53 -5.38 21.25
N HIS A 66 -23.48 -4.82 20.50
CA HIS A 66 -23.30 -4.39 19.11
C HIS A 66 -22.21 -3.33 18.94
N ALA A 67 -22.03 -2.46 19.93
CA ALA A 67 -21.00 -1.41 19.89
C ALA A 67 -19.58 -2.00 19.88
N ASN A 68 -19.29 -2.94 20.78
CA ASN A 68 -17.98 -3.59 20.82
C ASN A 68 -17.78 -4.59 19.67
N ALA A 69 -18.84 -5.20 19.15
CA ALA A 69 -18.79 -6.03 17.96
C ALA A 69 -18.43 -5.19 16.71
N ALA A 70 -19.05 -4.02 16.55
CA ALA A 70 -18.70 -3.07 15.49
C ALA A 70 -17.23 -2.60 15.62
N HIS A 71 -16.78 -2.33 16.84
CA HIS A 71 -15.40 -1.94 17.09
C HIS A 71 -14.40 -3.07 16.75
N ALA A 72 -14.72 -4.32 17.07
CA ALA A 72 -13.93 -5.48 16.67
C ALA A 72 -13.78 -5.57 15.14
N ARG A 73 -14.88 -5.37 14.42
CA ARG A 73 -14.90 -5.33 12.94
C ARG A 73 -14.03 -4.19 12.39
N TYR A 74 -14.15 -3.00 12.96
CA TYR A 74 -13.29 -1.85 12.62
C TYR A 74 -11.81 -2.18 12.77
N LEU A 75 -11.39 -2.73 13.92
CA LEU A 75 -10.00 -3.08 14.18
C LEU A 75 -9.47 -4.10 13.16
N LYS A 76 -10.29 -5.09 12.80
CA LYS A 76 -9.94 -6.09 11.79
C LYS A 76 -9.81 -5.46 10.39
N THR A 77 -10.71 -4.56 10.03
CA THR A 77 -10.62 -3.82 8.76
C THR A 77 -9.36 -2.96 8.70
N ARG A 78 -9.06 -2.22 9.78
CA ARG A 78 -7.84 -1.42 9.90
C ARG A 78 -6.58 -2.30 9.82
N TYR A 79 -6.58 -3.47 10.43
CA TYR A 79 -5.49 -4.44 10.31
C TYR A 79 -5.27 -4.87 8.85
N PHE A 80 -6.33 -5.25 8.14
CA PHE A 80 -6.21 -5.64 6.72
C PHE A 80 -5.75 -4.48 5.84
N LEU A 81 -6.20 -3.25 6.10
CA LEU A 81 -5.70 -2.07 5.41
C LEU A 81 -4.19 -1.89 5.63
N LEU A 82 -3.70 -2.03 6.87
CA LEU A 82 -2.28 -1.87 7.20
C LEU A 82 -1.38 -2.90 6.51
N ILE A 83 -1.84 -4.15 6.38
CA ILE A 83 -1.07 -5.21 5.71
C ILE A 83 -1.35 -5.32 4.21
N GLY A 84 -2.12 -4.39 3.62
CA GLY A 84 -2.40 -4.34 2.18
C GLY A 84 -3.41 -5.37 1.65
N ARG A 85 -4.13 -6.08 2.54
CA ARG A 85 -5.19 -7.03 2.15
C ARG A 85 -6.50 -6.28 1.89
N LEU A 86 -6.52 -5.54 0.78
CA LEU A 86 -7.60 -4.59 0.48
C LEU A 86 -8.94 -5.28 0.19
N ASP A 87 -8.93 -6.46 -0.46
CA ASP A 87 -10.17 -7.18 -0.79
C ASP A 87 -10.90 -7.66 0.48
N GLU A 88 -10.13 -8.08 1.49
CA GLU A 88 -10.70 -8.49 2.78
C GLU A 88 -11.18 -7.27 3.58
N ALA A 89 -10.45 -6.16 3.50
CA ALA A 89 -10.86 -4.93 4.16
C ALA A 89 -12.18 -4.40 3.56
N GLU A 90 -12.32 -4.39 2.24
CA GLU A 90 -13.55 -3.97 1.55
C GLU A 90 -14.75 -4.85 1.93
N ARG A 91 -14.58 -6.17 1.89
CA ARG A 91 -15.66 -7.11 2.26
C ARG A 91 -16.18 -6.91 3.69
N LEU A 92 -15.33 -6.50 4.63
CA LEU A 92 -15.75 -6.21 6.00
C LEU A 92 -16.56 -4.90 6.10
N LEU A 93 -16.38 -3.97 5.17
CA LEU A 93 -17.14 -2.72 5.12
C LEU A 93 -18.45 -2.85 4.32
N GLU A 94 -18.55 -3.85 3.44
CA GLU A 94 -19.75 -4.08 2.64
C GLU A 94 -20.98 -4.33 3.52
N GLY A 95 -22.08 -3.63 3.23
CA GLY A 95 -23.34 -3.78 3.95
C GLY A 95 -23.35 -3.25 5.39
N PHE A 96 -22.26 -2.65 5.88
CA PHE A 96 -22.22 -2.09 7.22
C PHE A 96 -22.75 -0.65 7.25
N ASN A 97 -23.74 -0.40 8.07
CA ASN A 97 -24.32 0.94 8.24
C ASN A 97 -23.59 1.72 9.35
N PHE A 98 -22.67 2.60 8.97
CA PHE A 98 -21.91 3.43 9.93
C PHE A 98 -22.76 4.51 10.59
N SER A 99 -23.86 4.94 9.97
CA SER A 99 -24.68 6.05 10.47
C SER A 99 -25.36 5.75 11.80
N ALA A 100 -25.50 4.47 12.15
CA ALA A 100 -26.05 4.04 13.44
C ALA A 100 -25.02 4.08 14.59
N LEU A 101 -23.75 4.29 14.29
CA LEU A 101 -22.67 4.32 15.29
C LEU A 101 -22.55 5.69 15.97
N PRO A 102 -21.92 5.76 17.16
CA PRO A 102 -21.52 7.03 17.74
C PRO A 102 -20.58 7.82 16.81
N PRO A 103 -20.59 9.17 16.84
CA PRO A 103 -19.82 10.00 15.90
C PRO A 103 -18.33 9.66 15.84
N ALA A 104 -17.69 9.38 16.96
CA ALA A 104 -16.28 8.96 16.96
C ALA A 104 -16.03 7.67 16.19
N SER A 105 -16.92 6.68 16.34
CA SER A 105 -16.83 5.42 15.60
C SER A 105 -17.14 5.61 14.12
N GLN A 106 -18.09 6.47 13.79
CA GLN A 106 -18.36 6.84 12.39
C GLN A 106 -17.11 7.41 11.73
N ALA A 107 -16.45 8.41 12.37
CA ALA A 107 -15.24 9.02 11.85
C ALA A 107 -14.13 7.98 11.63
N ALA A 108 -13.92 7.08 12.58
CA ALA A 108 -12.91 6.03 12.48
C ALA A 108 -13.16 5.06 11.32
N HIS A 109 -14.41 4.63 11.10
CA HIS A 109 -14.78 3.77 9.97
C HIS A 109 -14.62 4.49 8.63
N GLU A 110 -15.03 5.75 8.54
CA GLU A 110 -14.89 6.55 7.32
C GLU A 110 -13.42 6.82 6.98
N LEU A 111 -12.54 6.99 7.97
CA LEU A 111 -11.10 7.08 7.75
C LEU A 111 -10.54 5.79 7.12
N VAL A 112 -10.97 4.63 7.61
CA VAL A 112 -10.54 3.35 7.02
C VAL A 112 -11.08 3.19 5.60
N ALA A 113 -12.34 3.55 5.36
CA ALA A 113 -12.95 3.54 4.03
C ALA A 113 -12.19 4.46 3.06
N ALA A 114 -11.83 5.67 3.50
CA ALA A 114 -11.01 6.59 2.73
C ALA A 114 -9.62 6.00 2.43
N GLY A 115 -8.96 5.40 3.41
CA GLY A 115 -7.66 4.74 3.24
C GLY A 115 -7.70 3.60 2.21
N ILE A 116 -8.76 2.80 2.21
CA ILE A 116 -8.98 1.74 1.20
C ILE A 116 -9.19 2.36 -0.18
N ALA A 117 -10.05 3.38 -0.27
CA ALA A 117 -10.36 4.07 -1.52
C ALA A 117 -9.11 4.72 -2.14
N MET A 118 -8.26 5.38 -1.34
CA MET A 118 -6.97 5.93 -1.80
C MET A 118 -6.05 4.85 -2.37
N ARG A 119 -5.90 3.71 -1.68
CA ARG A 119 -5.06 2.60 -2.16
C ARG A 119 -5.60 1.93 -3.42
N ARG A 120 -6.92 2.01 -3.65
CA ARG A 120 -7.59 1.57 -4.88
C ARG A 120 -7.61 2.64 -5.97
N LEU A 121 -7.04 3.82 -5.73
CA LEU A 121 -7.10 4.98 -6.63
C LEU A 121 -8.55 5.35 -7.00
N ARG A 122 -9.46 5.30 -6.04
CA ARG A 122 -10.85 5.78 -6.15
C ARG A 122 -10.96 7.12 -5.42
N ILE A 123 -10.35 8.16 -5.98
CA ILE A 123 -10.11 9.41 -5.24
C ILE A 123 -11.38 10.16 -4.92
N LYS A 124 -12.37 10.12 -5.81
CA LYS A 124 -13.70 10.68 -5.51
C LYS A 124 -14.30 10.04 -4.25
N ALA A 125 -14.31 8.71 -4.17
CA ALA A 125 -14.83 7.99 -3.01
C ALA A 125 -14.02 8.29 -1.74
N ALA A 126 -12.69 8.42 -1.85
CA ALA A 126 -11.83 8.81 -0.75
C ALA A 126 -12.19 10.21 -0.19
N ARG A 127 -12.39 11.20 -1.06
CA ARG A 127 -12.83 12.56 -0.66
C ARG A 127 -14.19 12.56 0.01
N GLU A 128 -15.13 11.79 -0.51
CA GLU A 128 -16.47 11.65 0.07
C GLU A 128 -16.41 11.05 1.48
N SER A 129 -15.62 9.97 1.67
CA SER A 129 -15.41 9.36 2.99
C SER A 129 -14.70 10.30 3.95
N LEU A 130 -13.65 11.01 3.53
CA LEU A 130 -12.98 12.02 4.37
C LEU A 130 -13.92 13.14 4.79
N GLY A 131 -14.77 13.64 3.89
CA GLY A 131 -15.76 14.64 4.22
C GLY A 131 -16.82 14.16 5.25
N ARG A 132 -17.19 12.86 5.20
CA ARG A 132 -18.04 12.26 6.24
C ARG A 132 -17.29 12.09 7.55
N ALA A 133 -16.04 11.63 7.50
CA ALA A 133 -15.16 11.49 8.66
C ALA A 133 -14.97 12.83 9.38
N GLU A 134 -14.74 13.91 8.64
CA GLU A 134 -14.55 15.26 9.19
C GLU A 134 -15.80 15.74 9.95
N ARG A 135 -16.97 15.60 9.35
CA ARG A 135 -18.24 15.98 10.03
C ARG A 135 -18.45 15.19 11.32
N ALA A 136 -18.22 13.88 11.26
CA ALA A 136 -18.38 12.99 12.41
C ALA A 136 -17.33 13.28 13.50
N ALA A 137 -16.06 13.54 13.14
CA ALA A 137 -15.00 13.89 14.07
C ALA A 137 -15.28 15.22 14.80
N ARG A 138 -15.74 16.23 14.08
CA ARG A 138 -16.17 17.51 14.69
C ARG A 138 -17.36 17.33 15.63
N GLN A 139 -18.33 16.49 15.25
CA GLN A 139 -19.48 16.17 16.11
C GLN A 139 -19.04 15.41 17.38
N ALA A 140 -18.06 14.54 17.28
CA ALA A 140 -17.50 13.81 18.41
C ALA A 140 -16.77 14.72 19.40
N ARG A 141 -16.30 15.89 18.98
CA ARG A 141 -15.53 16.87 19.78
C ARG A 141 -14.26 16.27 20.40
N ILE A 142 -13.57 15.41 19.67
CA ILE A 142 -12.32 14.77 20.08
C ILE A 142 -11.18 15.34 19.24
N PRO A 143 -10.38 16.31 19.77
CA PRO A 143 -9.35 17.01 19.00
C PRO A 143 -8.33 16.10 18.30
N PRO A 144 -7.80 15.02 18.94
CA PRO A 144 -6.90 14.09 18.26
C PRO A 144 -7.54 13.41 17.04
N LEU A 145 -8.83 13.09 17.08
CA LEU A 145 -9.54 12.47 15.95
C LEU A 145 -9.72 13.45 14.79
N VAL A 146 -10.00 14.73 15.10
CA VAL A 146 -10.05 15.79 14.08
C VAL A 146 -8.70 15.94 13.39
N ALA A 147 -7.62 16.01 14.16
CA ALA A 147 -6.25 16.08 13.62
C ALA A 147 -5.88 14.85 12.76
N GLU A 148 -6.33 13.64 13.14
CA GLU A 148 -6.12 12.42 12.35
C GLU A 148 -6.83 12.51 10.98
N VAL A 149 -8.08 13.02 10.97
CA VAL A 149 -8.84 13.20 9.71
C VAL A 149 -8.18 14.27 8.82
N GLU A 150 -7.78 15.39 9.38
CA GLU A 150 -7.08 16.47 8.67
C GLU A 150 -5.76 15.98 8.08
N SER A 151 -4.98 15.23 8.86
CA SER A 151 -3.74 14.59 8.38
C SER A 151 -3.98 13.61 7.23
N ALA A 152 -5.04 12.79 7.32
CA ALA A 152 -5.41 11.89 6.25
C ALA A 152 -5.84 12.62 4.97
N ALA A 153 -6.50 13.77 5.10
CA ALA A 153 -6.90 14.59 3.95
C ALA A 153 -5.70 15.20 3.22
N LEU A 154 -4.65 15.60 3.95
CA LEU A 154 -3.41 16.14 3.36
C LEU A 154 -2.72 15.17 2.39
N VAL A 155 -2.91 13.86 2.58
CA VAL A 155 -2.34 12.84 1.69
C VAL A 155 -2.84 13.00 0.25
N LEU A 156 -4.08 13.46 0.06
CA LEU A 156 -4.65 13.68 -1.28
C LEU A 156 -3.97 14.83 -2.02
N ASP A 157 -3.43 15.79 -1.30
CA ASP A 157 -2.77 16.98 -1.86
C ASP A 157 -1.25 16.85 -1.95
N THR A 158 -0.69 15.77 -1.40
CA THR A 158 0.74 15.47 -1.48
C THR A 158 1.09 14.74 -2.78
N PRO A 159 2.29 15.00 -3.37
CA PRO A 159 2.76 14.20 -4.50
C PRO A 159 2.89 12.72 -4.12
N ALA A 160 2.20 11.86 -4.88
CA ALA A 160 2.17 10.41 -4.65
C ALA A 160 3.09 9.65 -5.61
N ALA A 161 3.42 10.25 -6.76
CA ALA A 161 4.33 9.68 -7.74
C ALA A 161 5.00 10.77 -8.59
N ARG A 162 6.00 10.36 -9.36
CA ARG A 162 6.68 11.16 -10.37
C ARG A 162 6.44 10.52 -11.75
N LEU A 163 5.92 11.29 -12.68
CA LEU A 163 5.78 10.90 -14.08
C LEU A 163 7.04 11.25 -14.84
N VAL A 164 7.64 10.27 -15.49
CA VAL A 164 8.77 10.46 -16.42
C VAL A 164 8.28 10.13 -17.82
N ALA A 165 8.25 11.11 -18.72
CA ALA A 165 7.82 10.95 -20.10
C ALA A 165 8.61 11.88 -21.02
N ARG A 166 9.18 11.33 -22.11
CA ARG A 166 9.95 12.10 -23.11
C ARG A 166 11.06 12.98 -22.51
N GLY A 167 11.76 12.46 -21.50
CA GLY A 167 12.84 13.16 -20.81
C GLY A 167 12.40 14.29 -19.88
N ARG A 168 11.09 14.45 -19.64
CA ARG A 168 10.53 15.42 -18.70
C ARG A 168 9.99 14.70 -17.47
N GLU A 169 10.11 15.35 -16.31
CA GLU A 169 9.61 14.85 -15.05
C GLU A 169 8.56 15.79 -14.46
N ARG A 170 7.51 15.22 -13.88
CA ARG A 170 6.43 15.95 -13.21
C ARG A 170 5.94 15.17 -12.01
N LEU A 171 5.78 15.83 -10.86
CA LEU A 171 5.13 15.26 -9.70
C LEU A 171 3.62 15.12 -9.94
N LEU A 172 3.05 14.00 -9.54
CA LEU A 172 1.63 13.69 -9.65
C LEU A 172 1.00 13.48 -8.27
N ARG A 173 -0.19 14.01 -8.09
CA ARG A 173 -1.09 13.66 -6.98
C ARG A 173 -1.89 12.40 -7.34
N LEU A 174 -2.61 11.87 -6.37
CA LEU A 174 -3.43 10.67 -6.58
C LEU A 174 -4.51 10.87 -7.66
N ASP A 175 -5.12 12.06 -7.75
CA ASP A 175 -6.10 12.40 -8.81
C ASP A 175 -5.48 12.34 -10.22
N ASP A 176 -4.25 12.85 -10.36
CA ASP A 176 -3.52 12.81 -11.63
C ASP A 176 -3.22 11.36 -12.04
N ILE A 177 -2.85 10.52 -11.06
CA ILE A 177 -2.55 9.10 -11.29
C ILE A 177 -3.81 8.34 -11.70
N GLU A 178 -4.95 8.56 -11.00
CA GLU A 178 -6.24 7.98 -11.35
C GLU A 178 -6.62 8.33 -12.79
N THR A 179 -6.52 9.62 -13.15
CA THR A 179 -6.82 10.13 -14.50
C THR A 179 -5.88 9.53 -15.55
N LEU A 180 -4.58 9.48 -15.26
CA LEU A 180 -3.58 8.90 -16.14
C LEU A 180 -3.85 7.42 -16.44
N LEU A 181 -4.15 6.63 -15.42
CA LEU A 181 -4.43 5.19 -15.57
C LEU A 181 -5.78 4.94 -16.28
N ALA A 182 -6.76 5.82 -16.08
CA ALA A 182 -8.06 5.74 -16.73
C ALA A 182 -8.01 6.14 -18.22
N SER A 183 -7.06 6.98 -18.63
CA SER A 183 -7.03 7.59 -19.98
C SER A 183 -6.81 6.61 -21.13
N LYS A 184 -6.28 5.41 -20.86
CA LYS A 184 -5.95 4.37 -21.86
C LYS A 184 -5.08 4.84 -23.05
N ALA A 185 -4.63 6.10 -23.03
CA ALA A 185 -3.89 6.71 -24.13
C ALA A 185 -2.40 6.37 -24.12
N ALA A 186 -1.85 6.10 -22.94
CA ALA A 186 -0.44 5.82 -22.73
C ALA A 186 -0.16 4.37 -22.33
N LEU A 187 1.02 3.88 -22.70
CA LEU A 187 1.65 2.72 -22.10
C LEU A 187 2.38 3.19 -20.84
N ILE A 188 2.00 2.67 -19.69
CA ILE A 188 2.55 3.10 -18.39
C ILE A 188 3.38 1.97 -17.80
N VAL A 189 4.66 2.26 -17.52
CA VAL A 189 5.53 1.40 -16.72
C VAL A 189 5.48 1.91 -15.29
N ASP A 190 4.72 1.21 -14.43
CA ASP A 190 4.53 1.58 -13.02
C ASP A 190 5.66 0.97 -12.18
N ALA A 191 6.61 1.82 -11.77
CA ALA A 191 7.75 1.42 -10.94
C ALA A 191 7.39 1.30 -9.46
N CYS A 192 6.22 1.78 -9.05
CA CYS A 192 5.73 1.58 -7.68
C CYS A 192 5.19 0.15 -7.46
N ARG A 193 4.61 -0.44 -8.52
CA ARG A 193 3.97 -1.78 -8.48
C ARG A 193 4.70 -2.84 -9.30
N HIS A 194 5.75 -2.47 -10.03
CA HIS A 194 6.46 -3.34 -10.98
C HIS A 194 5.53 -3.96 -12.03
N VAL A 195 4.67 -3.14 -12.62
CA VAL A 195 3.71 -3.58 -13.66
C VAL A 195 3.82 -2.71 -14.91
N VAL A 196 3.40 -3.26 -16.04
CA VAL A 196 3.20 -2.50 -17.28
C VAL A 196 1.71 -2.47 -17.58
N CYS A 197 1.14 -1.26 -17.67
CA CYS A 197 -0.28 -1.04 -17.89
C CYS A 197 -0.53 -0.45 -19.27
N HIS A 198 -1.51 -1.00 -20.00
CA HIS A 198 -2.04 -0.39 -21.21
C HIS A 198 -3.53 -0.73 -21.34
N ALA A 199 -4.35 0.29 -21.44
CA ALA A 199 -5.81 0.16 -21.42
C ALA A 199 -6.29 -0.63 -20.20
N SER A 200 -7.01 -1.75 -20.38
CA SER A 200 -7.46 -2.62 -19.30
C SER A 200 -6.48 -3.76 -18.97
N LYS A 201 -5.34 -3.81 -19.66
CA LYS A 201 -4.35 -4.89 -19.47
C LYS A 201 -3.27 -4.43 -18.50
N MET A 202 -3.00 -5.29 -17.51
CA MET A 202 -1.92 -5.12 -16.55
C MET A 202 -1.01 -6.36 -16.61
N ILE A 203 0.27 -6.13 -16.88
CA ILE A 203 1.30 -7.16 -17.01
C ILE A 203 2.22 -7.03 -15.78
N SER A 204 2.15 -7.98 -14.86
CA SER A 204 3.01 -7.98 -13.67
C SER A 204 4.40 -8.49 -14.02
N LEU A 205 5.41 -7.72 -13.62
CA LEU A 205 6.83 -8.06 -13.68
C LEU A 205 7.46 -8.11 -12.28
N GLU A 206 6.66 -8.10 -11.23
CA GLU A 206 7.08 -8.07 -9.83
C GLU A 206 8.10 -9.16 -9.49
N ARG A 207 7.89 -10.39 -9.97
CA ARG A 207 8.81 -11.52 -9.77
C ARG A 207 9.90 -11.61 -10.82
N ARG A 208 10.04 -10.61 -11.69
CA ARG A 208 10.98 -10.57 -12.82
C ARG A 208 11.75 -9.26 -12.86
N PRO A 209 12.57 -8.96 -11.85
CA PRO A 209 13.20 -7.65 -11.69
C PRO A 209 14.07 -7.23 -12.89
N VAL A 210 14.78 -8.18 -13.52
CA VAL A 210 15.58 -7.90 -14.73
C VAL A 210 14.70 -7.44 -15.88
N LEU A 211 13.56 -8.12 -16.12
CA LEU A 211 12.62 -7.71 -17.18
C LEU A 211 11.99 -6.36 -16.88
N PHE A 212 11.70 -6.11 -15.61
CA PHE A 212 11.15 -4.81 -15.20
C PHE A 212 12.14 -3.68 -15.44
N GLU A 213 13.41 -3.81 -15.04
CA GLU A 213 14.43 -2.78 -15.27
C GLU A 213 14.69 -2.53 -16.76
N LEU A 214 14.65 -3.57 -17.60
CA LEU A 214 14.73 -3.41 -19.06
C LEU A 214 13.51 -2.64 -19.60
N ALA A 215 12.29 -2.99 -19.19
CA ALA A 215 11.08 -2.30 -19.61
C ALA A 215 11.09 -0.83 -19.19
N ARG A 216 11.51 -0.55 -17.94
CA ARG A 216 11.64 0.80 -17.39
C ARG A 216 12.66 1.61 -18.19
N ALA A 217 13.86 1.08 -18.42
CA ALA A 217 14.91 1.78 -19.17
C ALA A 217 14.45 2.16 -20.59
N LEU A 218 13.77 1.23 -21.27
CA LEU A 218 13.25 1.46 -22.62
C LEU A 218 12.10 2.49 -22.63
N ALA A 219 11.26 2.49 -21.60
CA ALA A 219 10.16 3.44 -21.47
C ALA A 219 10.66 4.87 -21.12
N GLU A 220 11.65 5.00 -20.26
CA GLU A 220 12.27 6.29 -19.91
C GLU A 220 12.92 6.97 -21.12
N ALA A 221 13.50 6.19 -22.03
CA ALA A 221 14.16 6.70 -23.22
C ALA A 221 13.20 6.95 -24.41
N TRP A 222 11.97 6.46 -24.34
CA TRP A 222 11.02 6.56 -25.45
C TRP A 222 10.76 8.04 -25.85
N PRO A 223 10.68 8.37 -27.17
CA PRO A 223 10.66 7.51 -28.37
C PRO A 223 12.03 7.04 -28.87
N GLY A 224 13.12 7.43 -28.22
CA GLY A 224 14.47 7.02 -28.56
C GLY A 224 14.77 5.55 -28.29
N ASP A 225 16.03 5.18 -28.47
CA ASP A 225 16.54 3.87 -28.13
C ASP A 225 17.48 3.91 -26.92
N VAL A 226 17.79 2.73 -26.41
CA VAL A 226 18.74 2.54 -25.30
C VAL A 226 19.86 1.63 -25.76
N SER A 227 21.10 2.05 -25.57
CA SER A 227 22.26 1.27 -25.96
C SER A 227 22.33 -0.08 -25.22
N ARG A 228 22.93 -1.08 -25.86
CA ARG A 228 23.14 -2.40 -25.22
C ARG A 228 23.93 -2.30 -23.93
N ALA A 229 24.91 -1.41 -23.87
CA ALA A 229 25.73 -1.16 -22.68
C ALA A 229 24.90 -0.61 -21.51
N THR A 230 24.04 0.39 -21.79
CA THR A 230 23.13 0.99 -20.79
C THR A 230 22.13 -0.02 -20.28
N LEU A 231 21.49 -0.79 -21.15
CA LEU A 231 20.54 -1.85 -20.75
C LEU A 231 21.21 -2.91 -19.88
N HIS A 232 22.44 -3.29 -20.24
CA HIS A 232 23.20 -4.23 -19.47
C HIS A 232 23.52 -3.71 -18.07
N SER A 233 24.05 -2.49 -17.96
CA SER A 233 24.42 -1.90 -16.66
C SER A 233 23.21 -1.74 -15.73
N ARG A 234 22.05 -1.32 -16.26
CA ARG A 234 20.80 -1.17 -15.49
C ARG A 234 20.22 -2.52 -15.05
N ALA A 235 20.12 -3.49 -15.96
CA ALA A 235 19.46 -4.76 -15.69
C ALA A 235 20.30 -5.72 -14.80
N PHE A 236 21.63 -5.69 -14.93
CA PHE A 236 22.50 -6.64 -14.24
C PHE A 236 23.41 -5.99 -13.19
N ARG A 237 23.38 -4.66 -13.04
CA ARG A 237 24.23 -3.89 -12.12
C ARG A 237 25.74 -4.17 -12.28
N ALA A 238 26.15 -4.63 -13.47
CA ALA A 238 27.51 -4.97 -13.79
C ALA A 238 28.20 -3.81 -14.51
N ARG A 239 29.43 -3.48 -14.09
CA ARG A 239 30.20 -2.36 -14.65
C ARG A 239 30.83 -2.66 -16.01
N HIS A 240 31.07 -3.94 -16.35
CA HIS A 240 31.69 -4.38 -17.60
C HIS A 240 30.85 -5.45 -18.27
N ALA A 241 30.63 -5.33 -19.56
CA ALA A 241 29.90 -6.29 -20.38
C ALA A 241 30.89 -7.14 -21.19
N ASP A 242 30.99 -8.41 -20.89
CA ASP A 242 31.67 -9.41 -21.69
C ASP A 242 30.70 -10.10 -22.70
N GLU A 243 31.18 -11.06 -23.45
CA GLU A 243 30.38 -11.75 -24.47
C GLU A 243 29.25 -12.60 -23.86
N SER A 244 29.46 -13.20 -22.71
CA SER A 244 28.44 -13.93 -21.94
C SER A 244 27.31 -13.01 -21.53
N HIS A 245 27.60 -11.79 -21.12
CA HIS A 245 26.62 -10.79 -20.76
C HIS A 245 25.79 -10.30 -21.95
N ARG A 246 26.40 -10.20 -23.16
CA ARG A 246 25.67 -9.86 -24.39
C ARG A 246 24.66 -10.95 -24.78
N ALA A 247 25.05 -12.23 -24.65
CA ALA A 247 24.14 -13.35 -24.89
C ALA A 247 22.98 -13.35 -23.88
N ARG A 248 23.26 -13.10 -22.61
CA ARG A 248 22.23 -12.99 -21.56
C ARG A 248 21.25 -11.87 -21.84
N LEU A 249 21.70 -10.67 -22.25
CA LEU A 249 20.82 -9.57 -22.59
C LEU A 249 19.86 -9.95 -23.73
N ARG A 250 20.34 -10.64 -24.78
CA ARG A 250 19.48 -11.12 -25.90
C ARG A 250 18.36 -12.03 -25.39
N VAL A 251 18.68 -12.96 -24.49
CA VAL A 251 17.70 -13.87 -23.90
C VAL A 251 16.64 -13.09 -23.09
N GLU A 252 17.07 -12.15 -22.25
CA GLU A 252 16.14 -11.35 -21.43
C GLU A 252 15.27 -10.41 -22.28
N ILE A 253 15.81 -9.81 -23.35
CA ILE A 253 15.01 -9.06 -24.34
C ILE A 253 13.99 -9.96 -25.03
N GLY A 254 14.35 -11.19 -25.38
CA GLY A 254 13.41 -12.18 -25.93
C GLY A 254 12.27 -12.50 -24.95
N ARG A 255 12.59 -12.71 -23.69
CA ARG A 255 11.61 -12.91 -22.60
C ARG A 255 10.72 -11.70 -22.40
N LEU A 256 11.28 -10.48 -22.45
CA LEU A 256 10.54 -9.25 -22.32
C LEU A 256 9.58 -9.03 -23.50
N ARG A 257 10.00 -9.31 -24.75
CA ARG A 257 9.13 -9.29 -25.93
C ARG A 257 7.91 -10.19 -25.74
N LYS A 258 8.13 -11.41 -25.26
CA LYS A 258 7.04 -12.35 -24.99
C LYS A 258 6.11 -11.83 -23.87
N ALA A 259 6.67 -11.27 -22.80
CA ALA A 259 5.88 -10.77 -21.69
C ALA A 259 5.03 -9.54 -22.09
N LEU A 260 5.58 -8.63 -22.91
CA LEU A 260 4.91 -7.39 -23.32
C LEU A 260 4.10 -7.54 -24.62
N SER A 261 4.05 -8.71 -25.26
CA SER A 261 3.47 -8.93 -26.60
C SER A 261 2.04 -8.39 -26.77
N ALA A 262 1.27 -8.29 -25.71
CA ALA A 262 -0.09 -7.75 -25.72
C ALA A 262 -0.17 -6.21 -25.64
N ALA A 263 0.94 -5.52 -25.34
CA ALA A 263 0.97 -4.08 -25.07
C ALA A 263 2.02 -3.35 -25.94
N ALA A 264 3.20 -3.95 -26.13
CA ALA A 264 4.30 -3.35 -26.87
C ALA A 264 5.22 -4.39 -27.49
N GLY A 265 5.86 -4.02 -28.60
CA GLY A 265 7.02 -4.70 -29.19
C GLY A 265 8.33 -4.08 -28.69
N ILE A 266 9.45 -4.76 -28.95
CA ILE A 266 10.80 -4.24 -28.73
C ILE A 266 11.55 -4.36 -30.05
N GLY A 267 11.85 -3.23 -30.68
CA GLY A 267 12.64 -3.13 -31.91
C GLY A 267 14.14 -3.22 -31.60
N ALA A 268 14.91 -3.83 -32.51
CA ALA A 268 16.36 -3.73 -32.47
C ALA A 268 16.79 -2.52 -33.29
N THR A 269 17.75 -1.73 -32.78
CA THR A 269 18.39 -0.63 -33.47
C THR A 269 19.86 -0.91 -33.69
N LYS A 270 20.55 -0.04 -34.43
CA LYS A 270 22.00 -0.17 -34.63
C LYS A 270 22.74 -0.30 -33.30
N ASP A 271 22.42 0.54 -32.34
CA ASP A 271 23.15 0.67 -31.08
C ASP A 271 22.50 -0.10 -29.91
N GLY A 272 21.20 -0.42 -30.02
CA GLY A 272 20.48 -1.01 -28.90
C GLY A 272 19.10 -1.54 -29.21
N PHE A 273 18.13 -1.11 -28.40
CA PHE A 273 16.73 -1.48 -28.51
C PHE A 273 15.81 -0.30 -28.23
N THR A 274 14.66 -0.30 -28.86
CA THR A 274 13.59 0.69 -28.64
C THR A 274 12.27 0.03 -28.31
N LEU A 275 11.44 0.72 -27.52
CA LEU A 275 10.09 0.28 -27.17
C LEU A 275 9.10 0.75 -28.26
N VAL A 276 8.30 -0.15 -28.78
CA VAL A 276 7.30 0.12 -29.81
C VAL A 276 5.90 -0.19 -29.26
N PRO A 277 5.16 0.78 -28.70
CA PRO A 277 3.82 0.54 -28.23
C PRO A 277 2.89 0.13 -29.36
N LEU A 278 2.01 -0.86 -29.15
CA LEU A 278 1.12 -1.38 -30.19
C LEU A 278 -0.06 -0.46 -30.48
N ARG A 279 -0.64 0.16 -29.47
CA ARG A 279 -1.86 0.97 -29.57
C ARG A 279 -1.78 2.28 -28.81
N ALA A 280 -0.82 2.45 -27.90
CA ALA A 280 -0.61 3.66 -27.15
C ALA A 280 0.06 4.74 -28.02
N ARG A 281 -0.36 5.99 -27.84
CA ARG A 281 0.23 7.14 -28.51
C ARG A 281 1.41 7.75 -27.73
N ASP A 282 1.55 7.34 -26.48
CA ASP A 282 2.57 7.84 -25.58
C ASP A 282 3.07 6.73 -24.65
N VAL A 283 4.26 6.92 -24.09
CA VAL A 283 4.85 6.04 -23.09
C VAL A 283 5.29 6.88 -21.90
N ALA A 284 4.98 6.41 -20.72
CA ALA A 284 5.36 7.08 -19.48
C ALA A 284 5.81 6.08 -18.43
N VAL A 285 6.71 6.51 -17.55
CA VAL A 285 7.09 5.78 -16.35
C VAL A 285 6.51 6.50 -15.14
N LEU A 286 5.78 5.74 -14.33
CA LEU A 286 5.28 6.20 -13.04
C LEU A 286 6.27 5.72 -11.97
N ALA A 287 7.09 6.62 -11.45
CA ALA A 287 8.12 6.35 -10.46
C ALA A 287 7.69 6.84 -9.07
N PRO A 288 8.29 6.35 -7.97
CA PRO A 288 8.13 6.95 -6.66
C PRO A 288 8.41 8.47 -6.69
N PRO A 289 7.77 9.27 -5.83
CA PRO A 289 7.91 10.73 -5.84
C PRO A 289 9.35 11.17 -5.52
N THR A 290 10.10 10.34 -4.80
CA THR A 290 11.52 10.53 -4.49
C THR A 290 12.33 9.34 -4.98
N ASP A 291 13.58 9.58 -5.38
CA ASP A 291 14.52 8.52 -5.78
C ASP A 291 15.20 7.84 -4.57
N GLU A 292 14.74 8.13 -3.36
CA GLU A 292 15.32 7.55 -2.16
C GLU A 292 15.16 6.03 -2.13
N ALA A 293 16.27 5.36 -1.98
CA ALA A 293 16.28 3.94 -1.70
C ALA A 293 15.42 3.71 -0.44
N HIS A 294 14.44 2.81 -0.56
CA HIS A 294 13.53 2.48 0.54
C HIS A 294 12.40 3.48 0.85
N ALA A 295 11.97 4.30 -0.15
CA ALA A 295 10.86 5.25 -0.02
C ALA A 295 9.59 4.66 0.62
N THR A 296 9.26 3.39 0.34
CA THR A 296 8.10 2.70 0.95
C THR A 296 8.26 2.53 2.46
N VAL A 297 9.48 2.22 2.94
CA VAL A 297 9.76 2.10 4.38
C VAL A 297 9.70 3.47 5.03
N LEU A 298 10.26 4.49 4.40
CA LEU A 298 10.20 5.89 4.88
C LEU A 298 8.76 6.38 4.96
N ALA A 299 7.93 6.09 3.97
CA ALA A 299 6.52 6.48 3.98
C ALA A 299 5.73 5.86 5.14
N LEU A 300 6.06 4.62 5.54
CA LEU A 300 5.45 4.01 6.73
C LEU A 300 5.97 4.63 8.03
N LEU A 301 7.26 4.95 8.09
CA LEU A 301 7.86 5.58 9.28
C LEU A 301 7.45 7.05 9.46
N ALA A 302 6.97 7.69 8.41
CA ALA A 302 6.51 9.09 8.44
C ALA A 302 5.24 9.30 9.29
N ASP A 303 4.54 8.21 9.71
CA ASP A 303 3.42 8.31 10.64
C ASP A 303 3.85 8.65 12.08
N GLY A 304 5.15 8.68 12.36
CA GLY A 304 5.72 8.98 13.69
C GLY A 304 5.58 7.85 14.71
N GLU A 305 5.01 6.72 14.31
CA GLU A 305 4.75 5.58 15.19
C GLU A 305 5.96 4.62 15.28
N ALA A 306 6.04 3.89 16.39
CA ALA A 306 7.08 2.89 16.59
C ALA A 306 6.73 1.59 15.84
N TRP A 307 7.47 1.33 14.77
CA TRP A 307 7.33 0.12 13.97
C TRP A 307 8.37 -0.94 14.35
N SER A 308 7.94 -2.18 14.58
CA SER A 308 8.87 -3.32 14.62
C SER A 308 9.31 -3.69 13.20
N THR A 309 10.52 -4.26 13.06
CA THR A 309 11.01 -4.73 11.74
C THR A 309 10.13 -5.81 11.12
N SER A 310 9.47 -6.63 11.94
CA SER A 310 8.52 -7.65 11.49
C SER A 310 7.20 -7.02 10.99
N ALA A 311 6.70 -6.01 11.68
CA ALA A 311 5.50 -5.29 11.26
C ALA A 311 5.72 -4.52 9.94
N LEU A 312 6.87 -3.83 9.80
CA LEU A 312 7.27 -3.20 8.55
C LEU A 312 7.39 -4.23 7.42
N ALA A 313 8.00 -5.39 7.67
CA ALA A 313 8.13 -6.45 6.67
C ALA A 313 6.76 -6.93 6.18
N LEU A 314 5.82 -7.10 7.09
CA LEU A 314 4.45 -7.50 6.76
C LEU A 314 3.72 -6.40 5.97
N ALA A 315 3.83 -5.14 6.39
CA ALA A 315 3.19 -4.00 5.73
C ALA A 315 3.76 -3.71 4.33
N VAL A 316 5.07 -3.91 4.13
CA VAL A 316 5.76 -3.73 2.83
C VAL A 316 5.62 -4.97 1.93
N GLY A 317 5.19 -6.11 2.45
CA GLY A 317 5.17 -7.38 1.73
C GLY A 317 6.58 -7.93 1.44
N ALA A 318 7.57 -7.62 2.29
CA ALA A 318 8.97 -7.98 2.13
C ALA A 318 9.47 -8.90 3.25
N SER A 319 10.68 -9.46 3.10
CA SER A 319 11.30 -10.20 4.20
C SER A 319 11.83 -9.26 5.30
N GLN A 320 11.81 -9.71 6.55
CA GLN A 320 12.36 -8.94 7.67
C GLN A 320 13.84 -8.57 7.44
N ARG A 321 14.61 -9.45 6.80
CA ARG A 321 16.02 -9.18 6.43
C ARG A 321 16.14 -8.05 5.40
N THR A 322 15.19 -7.93 4.47
CA THR A 322 15.11 -6.83 3.49
C THR A 322 14.87 -5.51 4.20
N VAL A 323 13.91 -5.48 5.12
CA VAL A 323 13.59 -4.29 5.93
C VAL A 323 14.76 -3.88 6.82
N GLN A 324 15.42 -4.84 7.48
CA GLN A 324 16.61 -4.55 8.29
C GLN A 324 17.74 -3.92 7.48
N ARG A 325 17.97 -4.39 6.23
CA ARG A 325 18.94 -3.76 5.32
C ARG A 325 18.53 -2.34 4.95
N ALA A 326 17.25 -2.13 4.65
CA ALA A 326 16.70 -0.81 4.36
C ALA A 326 16.93 0.16 5.53
N LEU A 327 16.56 -0.24 6.75
CA LEU A 327 16.74 0.59 7.95
C LEU A 327 18.23 0.91 8.25
N ARG A 328 19.14 -0.02 7.94
CA ARG A 328 20.59 0.25 8.09
C ARG A 328 21.11 1.26 7.08
N SER A 329 20.57 1.30 5.87
CA SER A 329 20.98 2.26 4.84
C SER A 329 20.33 3.65 5.02
N LEU A 330 19.32 3.77 5.87
CA LEU A 330 18.65 5.03 6.22
C LEU A 330 19.23 5.69 7.49
N ARG A 331 20.16 5.02 8.17
CA ARG A 331 20.95 5.57 9.28
C ARG A 331 22.19 6.30 8.79
#